data_d3992be026341b89f1a379c3fa14940f
#
_entry.id   d3992be026341b89f1a379c3fa14940f
#
_cell.length_a   1.000
_cell.length_b   1.000
_cell.length_c   1.000
_cell.angle_alpha   90.00
_cell.angle_beta   90.00
_cell.angle_gamma   90.00
#
_symmetry.space_group_name_H-M   'P 1'
#
loop_
_entity.id
_entity.type
_entity.pdbx_description
1 polymer ?
#
loop_
_entity_poly.entity_id
_entity_poly.type
_entity_poly.pdbx_seq_one_letter_code
_entity_poly.pdbx_strand_id
1 'polypeptide(L)'
;MLNHLTLKDFAVVSAVELAFDSGLTVVSGETGAGKSLLVDALLSLTGARADAGMVRHGAERAELSAEFELADADEARAWLAENELDEDGSCQLRRVIRADGGSRAWINGRPATLAQLSELGAFLVEIHGQHEHQALLERSHQLGLLDAFGQHQPLLAEVRQHARHWTEIERELAELSRTGDVGESVSYLEHQLNELSREALDSSDIEEMLAAHRRQSNAAGLLSGYDTALTRLSGDEGISIARSLRQLTNELSRHLESESRLGEVTALFESAEIQLDEAANLLERLRDDLDLDPSHLEQLESRLARLHDLARKHRVPMQELAARRDGLRNELDGLHGLGERSDRLLGERETAAQLWRQAAGKLSASRVLAARKLGSAVCGLMNELGMAGGVFAIELQAQEGGKPNATGAERCEFLVSANPGQPPRPLRKVASGGELARISLAIEVAALGLDSVPTMIFDEVDSGIGGAVAEVVGQKLRALGAERQVLCVTHLPQVAAQGHHHFQVSKAVNGSSTHSAVSRLDDKSRIEELARMLGGVEITKETRANARQMLARAQS
;
A
#
# COMPACT_ATOMS: atom_id res chain seq x y z
N MET A 1 4.09 -5.52 -31.87
CA MET A 1 3.49 -4.86 -33.07
C MET A 1 2.17 -5.52 -33.43
N LEU A 2 1.19 -4.75 -33.95
CA LEU A 2 -0.08 -5.29 -34.47
C LEU A 2 0.16 -6.05 -35.80
N ASN A 3 -0.12 -7.35 -35.83
CA ASN A 3 0.07 -8.18 -37.03
C ASN A 3 -1.24 -8.36 -37.82
N HIS A 4 -2.32 -8.66 -37.11
CA HIS A 4 -3.62 -8.91 -37.72
C HIS A 4 -4.75 -8.20 -36.98
N LEU A 5 -5.73 -7.70 -37.73
CA LEU A 5 -6.98 -7.16 -37.22
C LEU A 5 -8.16 -7.76 -38.02
N THR A 6 -9.07 -8.41 -37.29
CA THR A 6 -10.26 -9.00 -37.89
C THR A 6 -11.50 -8.34 -37.29
N LEU A 7 -12.38 -7.84 -38.14
CA LEU A 7 -13.64 -7.22 -37.76
C LEU A 7 -14.78 -7.95 -38.46
N LYS A 8 -15.84 -8.25 -37.70
CA LYS A 8 -17.06 -8.87 -38.24
C LYS A 8 -18.30 -8.17 -37.65
N ASP A 9 -19.20 -7.77 -38.56
CA ASP A 9 -20.45 -7.06 -38.24
C ASP A 9 -20.24 -5.83 -37.34
N PHE A 10 -19.17 -5.07 -37.62
CA PHE A 10 -18.81 -3.88 -36.84
C PHE A 10 -19.10 -2.61 -37.64
N ALA A 11 -19.89 -1.71 -37.10
CA ALA A 11 -20.38 -0.47 -37.68
C ALA A 11 -20.96 -0.66 -39.08
N VAL A 12 -20.24 -0.29 -40.15
CA VAL A 12 -20.66 -0.42 -41.55
C VAL A 12 -19.94 -1.57 -42.28
N VAL A 13 -19.12 -2.33 -41.60
CA VAL A 13 -18.35 -3.45 -42.15
C VAL A 13 -19.00 -4.77 -41.82
N SER A 14 -19.20 -5.64 -42.82
CA SER A 14 -19.68 -7.01 -42.63
C SER A 14 -18.57 -7.98 -42.20
N ALA A 15 -17.44 -7.93 -42.88
CA ALA A 15 -16.24 -8.67 -42.51
C ALA A 15 -15.03 -8.01 -43.17
N VAL A 16 -13.93 -7.87 -42.42
CA VAL A 16 -12.63 -7.44 -42.94
C VAL A 16 -11.53 -8.12 -42.15
N GLU A 17 -10.48 -8.49 -42.84
CA GLU A 17 -9.25 -9.03 -42.26
C GLU A 17 -8.08 -8.25 -42.84
N LEU A 18 -7.24 -7.70 -41.97
CA LEU A 18 -6.12 -6.84 -42.34
C LEU A 18 -4.85 -7.39 -41.71
N ALA A 19 -3.83 -7.53 -42.53
CA ALA A 19 -2.47 -7.83 -42.09
C ALA A 19 -1.64 -6.54 -42.16
N PHE A 20 -0.93 -6.25 -41.09
CA PHE A 20 -0.08 -5.07 -40.95
C PHE A 20 1.39 -5.50 -40.93
N ASP A 21 2.22 -4.66 -41.53
CA ASP A 21 3.68 -4.78 -41.45
C ASP A 21 4.25 -3.67 -40.56
N SER A 22 5.56 -3.73 -40.30
CA SER A 22 6.29 -2.64 -39.66
C SER A 22 6.29 -1.36 -40.49
N GLY A 23 6.60 -0.23 -39.88
CA GLY A 23 6.67 1.04 -40.59
C GLY A 23 5.39 1.87 -40.51
N LEU A 24 5.32 2.91 -41.35
CA LEU A 24 4.16 3.78 -41.48
C LEU A 24 3.11 3.17 -42.39
N THR A 25 1.98 2.79 -41.85
CA THR A 25 0.79 2.39 -42.62
C THR A 25 -0.21 3.56 -42.66
N VAL A 26 -0.55 3.98 -43.84
CA VAL A 26 -1.53 5.06 -44.06
C VAL A 26 -2.88 4.47 -44.44
N VAL A 27 -3.94 5.04 -43.90
CA VAL A 27 -5.34 4.71 -44.22
C VAL A 27 -6.01 5.92 -44.83
N SER A 28 -6.37 5.82 -46.13
CA SER A 28 -7.12 6.87 -46.85
C SER A 28 -8.54 6.41 -47.18
N GLY A 29 -9.36 7.30 -47.68
CA GLY A 29 -10.72 7.01 -48.14
C GLY A 29 -11.62 8.25 -48.11
N GLU A 30 -12.86 8.11 -48.57
CA GLU A 30 -13.84 9.19 -48.53
C GLU A 30 -14.28 9.55 -47.12
N THR A 31 -14.67 10.81 -46.92
CA THR A 31 -15.28 11.24 -45.64
C THR A 31 -16.56 10.45 -45.34
N GLY A 32 -16.65 9.88 -44.13
CA GLY A 32 -17.78 9.02 -43.74
C GLY A 32 -17.73 7.60 -44.31
N ALA A 33 -16.62 7.17 -44.95
CA ALA A 33 -16.44 5.80 -45.42
C ALA A 33 -16.06 4.80 -44.32
N GLY A 34 -15.84 5.29 -43.09
CA GLY A 34 -15.41 4.45 -41.98
C GLY A 34 -13.90 4.42 -41.77
N LYS A 35 -13.19 5.52 -42.09
CA LYS A 35 -11.75 5.64 -41.81
C LYS A 35 -11.43 5.48 -40.32
N SER A 36 -12.18 6.16 -39.46
CA SER A 36 -12.05 6.06 -38.00
C SER A 36 -12.47 4.69 -37.45
N LEU A 37 -13.12 3.86 -38.29
CA LEU A 37 -13.60 2.53 -37.89
C LEU A 37 -12.46 1.61 -37.42
N LEU A 38 -11.27 1.72 -37.99
CA LEU A 38 -10.09 0.96 -37.56
C LEU A 38 -9.61 1.45 -36.18
N VAL A 39 -9.64 2.76 -35.99
CA VAL A 39 -9.31 3.40 -34.69
C VAL A 39 -10.32 2.98 -33.64
N ASP A 40 -11.63 3.07 -33.94
CA ASP A 40 -12.72 2.67 -33.02
C ASP A 40 -12.65 1.19 -32.66
N ALA A 41 -12.26 0.33 -33.62
CA ALA A 41 -12.09 -1.09 -33.39
C ALA A 41 -10.92 -1.38 -32.43
N LEU A 42 -9.78 -0.73 -32.64
CA LEU A 42 -8.60 -0.87 -31.78
C LEU A 42 -8.86 -0.28 -30.39
N LEU A 43 -9.52 0.88 -30.28
CA LEU A 43 -10.00 1.42 -29.03
C LEU A 43 -10.92 0.42 -28.27
N SER A 44 -11.85 -0.18 -29.01
CA SER A 44 -12.72 -1.18 -28.41
C SER A 44 -11.94 -2.40 -27.92
N LEU A 45 -10.93 -2.86 -28.64
CA LEU A 45 -10.08 -3.99 -28.26
C LEU A 45 -9.14 -3.68 -27.10
N THR A 46 -8.75 -2.41 -26.94
CA THR A 46 -7.92 -1.95 -25.82
C THR A 46 -8.74 -1.49 -24.60
N GLY A 47 -10.00 -1.92 -24.49
CA GLY A 47 -10.78 -1.77 -23.25
C GLY A 47 -11.70 -0.55 -23.20
N ALA A 48 -11.72 0.33 -24.21
CA ALA A 48 -12.64 1.46 -24.26
C ALA A 48 -14.12 1.00 -24.21
N ARG A 49 -14.99 1.86 -23.68
CA ARG A 49 -16.42 1.58 -23.57
C ARG A 49 -17.03 1.41 -24.96
N ALA A 50 -17.62 0.24 -25.23
CA ALA A 50 -18.31 -0.03 -26.48
C ALA A 50 -19.80 0.33 -26.37
N ASP A 51 -20.34 0.94 -27.43
CA ASP A 51 -21.76 1.23 -27.58
C ASP A 51 -22.41 0.14 -28.47
N ALA A 52 -23.67 -0.20 -28.17
CA ALA A 52 -24.50 -1.08 -29.01
C ALA A 52 -24.61 -0.57 -30.45
N GLY A 53 -24.54 0.74 -30.67
CA GLY A 53 -24.50 1.38 -32.00
C GLY A 53 -23.28 0.99 -32.86
N MET A 54 -22.23 0.42 -32.26
CA MET A 54 -21.08 -0.14 -33.00
C MET A 54 -21.39 -1.48 -33.67
N VAL A 55 -22.49 -2.14 -33.32
CA VAL A 55 -22.95 -3.37 -34.00
C VAL A 55 -23.61 -2.99 -35.31
N ARG A 56 -23.26 -3.66 -36.39
CA ARG A 56 -23.82 -3.44 -37.72
C ARG A 56 -25.36 -3.59 -37.70
N HIS A 57 -26.05 -2.68 -38.33
CA HIS A 57 -27.51 -2.74 -38.39
C HIS A 57 -28.01 -4.09 -38.96
N GLY A 58 -28.89 -4.74 -38.22
CA GLY A 58 -29.42 -6.06 -38.54
C GLY A 58 -28.57 -7.25 -38.08
N ALA A 59 -27.41 -7.02 -37.45
CA ALA A 59 -26.61 -8.06 -36.82
C ALA A 59 -26.92 -8.16 -35.31
N GLU A 60 -26.79 -9.34 -34.75
CA GLU A 60 -27.01 -9.57 -33.31
C GLU A 60 -25.77 -9.16 -32.48
N ARG A 61 -24.59 -9.22 -33.08
CA ARG A 61 -23.31 -8.93 -32.42
C ARG A 61 -22.24 -8.51 -33.40
N ALA A 62 -21.27 -7.74 -32.94
CA ALA A 62 -19.99 -7.48 -33.59
C ALA A 62 -18.89 -8.31 -32.92
N GLU A 63 -17.97 -8.83 -33.75
CA GLU A 63 -16.78 -9.55 -33.27
C GLU A 63 -15.54 -8.83 -33.77
N LEU A 64 -14.63 -8.53 -32.83
CA LEU A 64 -13.34 -7.88 -33.09
C LEU A 64 -12.22 -8.76 -32.55
N SER A 65 -11.15 -8.89 -33.27
CA SER A 65 -9.92 -9.58 -32.84
C SER A 65 -8.68 -8.89 -33.37
N ALA A 66 -7.69 -8.71 -32.51
CA ALA A 66 -6.37 -8.22 -32.91
C ALA A 66 -5.29 -9.18 -32.38
N GLU A 67 -4.26 -9.38 -33.19
CA GLU A 67 -3.08 -10.19 -32.85
C GLU A 67 -1.85 -9.31 -32.85
N PHE A 68 -1.09 -9.37 -31.77
CA PHE A 68 0.11 -8.59 -31.54
C PHE A 68 1.32 -9.52 -31.38
N GLU A 69 2.42 -9.16 -32.03
CA GLU A 69 3.74 -9.71 -31.75
C GLU A 69 4.38 -8.93 -30.61
N LEU A 70 4.94 -9.66 -29.62
CA LEU A 70 5.45 -9.09 -28.38
C LEU A 70 6.97 -8.95 -28.33
N ALA A 71 7.69 -9.11 -29.47
CA ALA A 71 9.16 -9.06 -29.50
C ALA A 71 9.71 -7.78 -28.83
N ASP A 72 9.07 -6.63 -29.11
CA ASP A 72 9.46 -5.31 -28.63
C ASP A 72 8.48 -4.74 -27.56
N ALA A 73 7.82 -5.61 -26.78
CA ALA A 73 6.81 -5.21 -25.81
C ALA A 73 7.05 -5.87 -24.43
N ASP A 74 8.19 -5.55 -23.81
CA ASP A 74 8.63 -6.17 -22.56
C ASP A 74 7.62 -5.99 -21.41
N GLU A 75 7.00 -4.81 -21.28
CA GLU A 75 5.99 -4.53 -20.26
C GLU A 75 4.71 -5.35 -20.47
N ALA A 76 4.26 -5.50 -21.72
CA ALA A 76 3.13 -6.37 -22.04
C ALA A 76 3.43 -7.83 -21.72
N ARG A 77 4.62 -8.33 -22.01
CA ARG A 77 5.05 -9.70 -21.66
C ARG A 77 5.08 -9.92 -20.15
N ALA A 78 5.65 -8.97 -19.41
CA ALA A 78 5.69 -9.03 -17.95
C ALA A 78 4.28 -9.07 -17.36
N TRP A 79 3.39 -8.19 -17.83
CA TRP A 79 2.00 -8.15 -17.38
C TRP A 79 1.23 -9.45 -17.67
N LEU A 80 1.42 -10.02 -18.88
CA LEU A 80 0.78 -11.29 -19.25
C LEU A 80 1.26 -12.44 -18.37
N ALA A 81 2.57 -12.51 -18.07
CA ALA A 81 3.13 -13.52 -17.19
C ALA A 81 2.62 -13.38 -15.73
N GLU A 82 2.54 -12.16 -15.19
CA GLU A 82 2.00 -11.90 -13.85
C GLU A 82 0.52 -12.29 -13.70
N ASN A 83 -0.25 -12.19 -14.80
CA ASN A 83 -1.68 -12.54 -14.83
C ASN A 83 -1.94 -13.99 -15.32
N GLU A 84 -0.91 -14.80 -15.54
CA GLU A 84 -0.99 -16.19 -16.06
C GLU A 84 -1.74 -16.27 -17.41
N LEU A 85 -1.60 -15.24 -18.26
CA LEU A 85 -2.25 -15.10 -19.57
C LEU A 85 -1.26 -15.19 -20.74
N ASP A 86 0.00 -15.51 -20.50
CA ASP A 86 1.06 -15.56 -21.47
C ASP A 86 0.88 -16.70 -22.49
N GLU A 87 1.27 -16.46 -23.74
CA GLU A 87 1.43 -17.40 -24.84
C GLU A 87 2.73 -17.09 -25.59
N ASP A 88 3.27 -18.06 -26.32
CA ASP A 88 4.59 -18.01 -26.99
C ASP A 88 4.78 -16.78 -27.90
N GLY A 89 5.21 -15.64 -27.31
CA GLY A 89 5.65 -14.45 -28.03
C GLY A 89 4.55 -13.64 -28.75
N SER A 90 3.28 -14.04 -28.63
CA SER A 90 2.13 -13.37 -29.22
C SER A 90 1.06 -13.01 -28.18
N CYS A 91 0.19 -12.09 -28.54
CA CYS A 91 -0.98 -11.73 -27.73
C CYS A 91 -2.20 -11.54 -28.64
N GLN A 92 -3.25 -12.29 -28.38
CA GLN A 92 -4.53 -12.12 -29.05
C GLN A 92 -5.53 -11.43 -28.12
N LEU A 93 -6.04 -10.26 -28.54
CA LEU A 93 -7.18 -9.59 -27.92
C LEU A 93 -8.43 -9.89 -28.74
N ARG A 94 -9.50 -10.31 -28.08
CA ARG A 94 -10.80 -10.53 -28.72
C ARG A 94 -11.91 -9.88 -27.92
N ARG A 95 -12.83 -9.22 -28.64
CA ARG A 95 -14.03 -8.63 -28.03
C ARG A 95 -15.28 -8.95 -28.84
N VAL A 96 -16.36 -9.26 -28.15
CA VAL A 96 -17.70 -9.46 -28.74
C VAL A 96 -18.63 -8.43 -28.11
N ILE A 97 -19.26 -7.60 -28.95
CA ILE A 97 -20.21 -6.55 -28.55
C ILE A 97 -21.57 -6.98 -29.05
N ARG A 98 -22.58 -7.01 -28.18
CA ARG A 98 -23.95 -7.42 -28.54
C ARG A 98 -24.83 -6.20 -28.79
N ALA A 99 -25.79 -6.34 -29.68
CA ALA A 99 -26.76 -5.29 -30.00
C ALA A 99 -27.66 -4.90 -28.78
N ASP A 100 -27.76 -5.77 -27.76
CA ASP A 100 -28.44 -5.50 -26.49
C ASP A 100 -27.60 -4.71 -25.46
N GLY A 101 -26.36 -4.32 -25.82
CA GLY A 101 -25.45 -3.53 -24.99
C GLY A 101 -24.49 -4.35 -24.14
N GLY A 102 -24.56 -5.70 -24.15
CA GLY A 102 -23.59 -6.55 -23.47
C GLY A 102 -22.27 -6.67 -24.24
N SER A 103 -21.14 -6.76 -23.53
CA SER A 103 -19.85 -7.05 -24.16
C SER A 103 -19.05 -8.08 -23.35
N ARG A 104 -18.27 -8.91 -24.08
CA ARG A 104 -17.36 -9.90 -23.49
C ARG A 104 -15.99 -9.77 -24.13
N ALA A 105 -14.96 -10.02 -23.36
CA ALA A 105 -13.58 -9.89 -23.77
C ALA A 105 -12.76 -11.13 -23.45
N TRP A 106 -11.70 -11.35 -24.22
CA TRP A 106 -10.75 -12.45 -24.05
C TRP A 106 -9.34 -11.96 -24.37
N ILE A 107 -8.40 -12.46 -23.60
CA ILE A 107 -6.96 -12.34 -23.83
C ILE A 107 -6.43 -13.76 -24.00
N ASN A 108 -5.77 -14.06 -25.11
CA ASN A 108 -5.22 -15.39 -25.43
C ASN A 108 -6.25 -16.51 -25.20
N GLY A 109 -7.48 -16.32 -25.72
CA GLY A 109 -8.57 -17.27 -25.59
C GLY A 109 -9.20 -17.38 -24.18
N ARG A 110 -8.63 -16.77 -23.16
CA ARG A 110 -9.15 -16.79 -21.77
C ARG A 110 -10.07 -15.59 -21.53
N PRO A 111 -11.22 -15.75 -20.84
CA PRO A 111 -12.09 -14.64 -20.51
C PRO A 111 -11.36 -13.57 -19.70
N ALA A 112 -11.53 -12.31 -20.08
CA ALA A 112 -10.90 -11.17 -19.42
C ALA A 112 -11.91 -10.06 -19.10
N THR A 113 -11.58 -9.22 -18.12
CA THR A 113 -12.34 -8.02 -17.80
C THR A 113 -11.95 -6.87 -18.72
N LEU A 114 -12.79 -5.82 -18.80
CA LEU A 114 -12.44 -4.61 -19.54
C LEU A 114 -11.26 -3.85 -18.91
N ALA A 115 -11.10 -3.94 -17.60
CA ALA A 115 -9.95 -3.37 -16.91
C ALA A 115 -8.64 -4.04 -17.35
N GLN A 116 -8.60 -5.37 -17.40
CA GLN A 116 -7.44 -6.11 -17.89
C GLN A 116 -7.13 -5.81 -19.36
N LEU A 117 -8.17 -5.65 -20.22
CA LEU A 117 -7.95 -5.20 -21.60
C LEU A 117 -7.35 -3.79 -21.66
N SER A 118 -7.81 -2.89 -20.77
CA SER A 118 -7.31 -1.51 -20.73
C SER A 118 -5.87 -1.44 -20.24
N GLU A 119 -5.53 -2.19 -19.21
CA GLU A 119 -4.17 -2.26 -18.67
C GLU A 119 -3.19 -2.84 -19.72
N LEU A 120 -3.52 -4.00 -20.32
CA LEU A 120 -2.69 -4.61 -21.34
C LEU A 120 -2.64 -3.76 -22.61
N GLY A 121 -3.77 -3.18 -23.02
CA GLY A 121 -3.89 -2.33 -24.20
C GLY A 121 -2.96 -1.12 -24.14
N ALA A 122 -2.75 -0.54 -22.97
CA ALA A 122 -1.83 0.58 -22.76
C ALA A 122 -0.37 0.23 -23.02
N PHE A 123 0.02 -1.04 -22.92
CA PHE A 123 1.36 -1.52 -23.27
C PHE A 123 1.50 -1.93 -24.74
N LEU A 124 0.40 -2.05 -25.49
CA LEU A 124 0.39 -2.54 -26.87
C LEU A 124 0.16 -1.45 -27.91
N VAL A 125 -0.75 -0.52 -27.63
CA VAL A 125 -1.21 0.48 -28.60
C VAL A 125 -1.40 1.83 -27.92
N GLU A 126 -0.84 2.87 -28.52
CA GLU A 126 -1.10 4.26 -28.16
C GLU A 126 -1.85 4.97 -29.29
N ILE A 127 -2.96 5.65 -28.96
CA ILE A 127 -3.86 6.27 -29.94
C ILE A 127 -3.90 7.79 -29.74
N HIS A 128 -3.56 8.54 -30.78
CA HIS A 128 -3.55 9.99 -30.82
C HIS A 128 -4.66 10.50 -31.74
N GLY A 129 -5.78 10.97 -31.20
CA GLY A 129 -6.94 11.45 -31.97
C GLY A 129 -7.99 12.16 -31.13
N GLN A 130 -9.17 12.49 -31.70
CA GLN A 130 -10.22 13.29 -31.03
C GLN A 130 -10.75 12.68 -29.72
N HIS A 131 -10.64 11.38 -29.54
CA HIS A 131 -11.32 10.70 -28.43
C HIS A 131 -10.43 10.10 -27.35
N GLU A 132 -9.10 9.98 -27.56
CA GLU A 132 -8.23 9.38 -26.53
C GLU A 132 -6.74 9.76 -26.66
N HIS A 133 -6.36 10.84 -26.01
CA HIS A 133 -4.97 11.12 -25.62
C HIS A 133 -4.72 10.71 -24.17
N GLN A 134 -5.24 9.57 -23.73
CA GLN A 134 -5.31 9.27 -22.29
C GLN A 134 -3.92 9.20 -21.65
N ALA A 135 -2.97 8.50 -22.24
CA ALA A 135 -1.64 8.33 -21.64
C ALA A 135 -0.87 9.66 -21.53
N LEU A 136 -0.73 10.40 -22.63
CA LEU A 136 0.03 11.66 -22.64
C LEU A 136 -0.61 12.78 -21.79
N LEU A 137 -1.92 12.69 -21.48
CA LEU A 137 -2.60 13.63 -20.60
C LEU A 137 -2.41 13.32 -19.12
N GLU A 138 -1.92 12.11 -18.79
CA GLU A 138 -1.64 11.70 -17.43
C GLU A 138 -0.28 12.21 -16.95
N ARG A 139 -0.25 12.81 -15.78
CA ARG A 139 0.99 13.35 -15.19
C ARG A 139 2.04 12.29 -14.90
N SER A 140 1.62 11.08 -14.57
CA SER A 140 2.49 9.93 -14.35
C SER A 140 3.25 9.55 -15.61
N HIS A 141 2.54 9.49 -16.74
CA HIS A 141 3.14 9.22 -18.05
C HIS A 141 4.06 10.34 -18.51
N GLN A 142 3.64 11.62 -18.33
CA GLN A 142 4.48 12.78 -18.64
C GLN A 142 5.81 12.76 -17.86
N LEU A 143 5.74 12.37 -16.58
CA LEU A 143 6.95 12.23 -15.75
C LEU A 143 7.82 11.07 -16.24
N GLY A 144 7.22 9.92 -16.59
CA GLY A 144 7.92 8.77 -17.15
C GLY A 144 8.66 9.12 -18.45
N LEU A 145 7.99 9.83 -19.36
CA LEU A 145 8.58 10.29 -20.63
C LEU A 145 9.77 11.25 -20.38
N LEU A 146 9.64 12.19 -19.46
CA LEU A 146 10.73 13.07 -19.07
C LEU A 146 11.90 12.29 -18.47
N ASP A 147 11.64 11.29 -17.64
CA ASP A 147 12.66 10.45 -17.02
C ASP A 147 13.36 9.55 -18.04
N ALA A 148 12.63 9.03 -19.01
CA ALA A 148 13.18 8.28 -20.14
C ALA A 148 14.08 9.20 -21.01
N PHE A 149 13.59 10.38 -21.38
CA PHE A 149 14.35 11.37 -22.15
C PHE A 149 15.64 11.80 -21.45
N GLY A 150 15.59 12.00 -20.13
CA GLY A 150 16.72 12.34 -19.29
C GLY A 150 17.65 11.16 -18.94
N GLN A 151 17.27 9.92 -19.31
CA GLN A 151 17.95 8.67 -18.93
C GLN A 151 18.14 8.54 -17.41
N HIS A 152 17.08 8.86 -16.65
CA HIS A 152 17.12 8.96 -15.19
C HIS A 152 17.02 7.61 -14.46
N GLN A 153 17.03 6.46 -15.15
CA GLN A 153 16.84 5.13 -14.54
C GLN A 153 17.78 4.85 -13.34
N PRO A 154 19.09 5.20 -13.37
CA PRO A 154 19.96 5.00 -12.21
C PRO A 154 19.57 5.85 -11.01
N LEU A 155 19.20 7.13 -11.23
CA LEU A 155 18.77 8.04 -10.16
C LEU A 155 17.42 7.63 -9.57
N LEU A 156 16.50 7.16 -10.40
CA LEU A 156 15.22 6.61 -9.97
C LEU A 156 15.39 5.34 -9.13
N ALA A 157 16.35 4.47 -9.47
CA ALA A 157 16.65 3.27 -8.70
C ALA A 157 17.11 3.64 -7.28
N GLU A 158 18.00 4.66 -7.13
CA GLU A 158 18.47 5.18 -5.84
C GLU A 158 17.29 5.75 -5.02
N VAL A 159 16.45 6.57 -5.64
CA VAL A 159 15.26 7.15 -5.00
C VAL A 159 14.27 6.07 -4.54
N ARG A 160 13.98 5.07 -5.40
CA ARG A 160 13.09 3.95 -5.08
C ARG A 160 13.60 3.11 -3.91
N GLN A 161 14.91 2.85 -3.86
CA GLN A 161 15.53 2.09 -2.79
C GLN A 161 15.33 2.79 -1.44
N HIS A 162 15.63 4.09 -1.35
CA HIS A 162 15.47 4.86 -0.10
C HIS A 162 14.00 5.05 0.29
N ALA A 163 13.10 5.22 -0.67
CA ALA A 163 11.67 5.29 -0.41
C ALA A 163 11.09 3.97 0.13
N ARG A 164 11.51 2.83 -0.41
CA ARG A 164 11.11 1.50 0.09
C ARG A 164 11.59 1.29 1.52
N HIS A 165 12.85 1.56 1.79
CA HIS A 165 13.43 1.42 3.12
C HIS A 165 12.71 2.30 4.16
N TRP A 166 12.41 3.56 3.83
CA TRP A 166 11.61 4.44 4.68
C TRP A 166 10.21 3.88 4.94
N THR A 167 9.56 3.33 3.92
CA THR A 167 8.21 2.75 4.03
C THR A 167 8.20 1.50 4.92
N GLU A 168 9.24 0.68 4.86
CA GLU A 168 9.42 -0.49 5.72
C GLU A 168 9.54 -0.08 7.19
N ILE A 169 10.35 0.93 7.49
CA ILE A 169 10.50 1.47 8.85
C ILE A 169 9.16 2.06 9.35
N GLU A 170 8.45 2.84 8.54
CA GLU A 170 7.14 3.39 8.91
C GLU A 170 6.11 2.29 9.22
N ARG A 171 6.14 1.19 8.48
CA ARG A 171 5.28 0.03 8.75
C ARG A 171 5.63 -0.61 10.10
N GLU A 172 6.93 -0.83 10.39
CA GLU A 172 7.36 -1.38 11.68
C GLU A 172 6.98 -0.46 12.85
N LEU A 173 7.17 0.85 12.72
CA LEU A 173 6.73 1.83 13.72
C LEU A 173 5.22 1.80 13.93
N ALA A 174 4.44 1.68 12.86
CA ALA A 174 2.98 1.58 12.95
C ALA A 174 2.53 0.28 13.64
N GLU A 175 3.24 -0.82 13.47
CA GLU A 175 2.99 -2.08 14.17
C GLU A 175 3.31 -1.94 15.67
N LEU A 176 4.44 -1.34 16.03
CA LEU A 176 4.82 -1.08 17.42
C LEU A 176 3.81 -0.16 18.13
N SER A 177 3.32 0.88 17.45
CA SER A 177 2.35 1.81 18.02
C SER A 177 0.98 1.19 18.34
N ARG A 178 0.64 0.05 17.73
CA ARG A 178 -0.60 -0.70 18.02
C ARG A 178 -0.58 -1.40 19.38
N THR A 179 0.58 -1.59 19.99
CA THR A 179 0.72 -2.23 21.31
C THR A 179 0.33 -1.34 22.49
N GLY A 180 -0.12 -0.11 22.25
CA GLY A 180 -0.61 0.83 23.27
C GLY A 180 0.44 1.87 23.69
N ASP A 181 0.07 2.75 24.63
CA ASP A 181 1.00 3.73 25.20
C ASP A 181 1.97 3.03 26.16
N VAL A 182 3.17 2.74 25.62
CA VAL A 182 4.25 2.08 26.36
C VAL A 182 4.68 2.92 27.56
N GLY A 183 4.67 4.26 27.47
CA GLY A 183 5.14 5.15 28.54
C GLY A 183 4.25 5.10 29.79
N GLU A 184 2.94 5.12 29.64
CA GLU A 184 1.99 5.01 30.73
C GLU A 184 2.06 3.62 31.39
N SER A 185 2.17 2.57 30.57
CA SER A 185 2.31 1.19 31.05
C SER A 185 3.61 0.97 31.84
N VAL A 186 4.74 1.51 31.36
CA VAL A 186 6.03 1.46 32.05
C VAL A 186 5.94 2.12 33.42
N SER A 187 5.43 3.36 33.52
CA SER A 187 5.30 4.07 34.79
C SER A 187 4.43 3.33 35.78
N TYR A 188 3.36 2.69 35.34
CA TYR A 188 2.48 1.89 36.19
C TYR A 188 3.18 0.62 36.69
N LEU A 189 3.88 -0.11 35.83
CA LEU A 189 4.61 -1.32 36.23
C LEU A 189 5.80 -1.02 37.15
N GLU A 190 6.54 0.08 36.89
CA GLU A 190 7.62 0.54 37.76
C GLU A 190 7.12 0.83 39.17
N HIS A 191 5.97 1.49 39.30
CA HIS A 191 5.37 1.75 40.62
C HIS A 191 5.03 0.44 41.33
N GLN A 192 4.39 -0.52 40.67
CA GLN A 192 4.04 -1.82 41.23
C GLN A 192 5.29 -2.64 41.62
N LEU A 193 6.29 -2.66 40.76
CA LEU A 193 7.55 -3.37 41.00
C LEU A 193 8.31 -2.78 42.19
N ASN A 194 8.37 -1.44 42.29
CA ASN A 194 9.00 -0.75 43.43
C ASN A 194 8.30 -1.07 44.75
N GLU A 195 6.98 -1.13 44.75
CA GLU A 195 6.20 -1.50 45.96
C GLU A 195 6.53 -2.92 46.44
N LEU A 196 6.53 -3.90 45.53
CA LEU A 196 6.86 -5.29 45.86
C LEU A 196 8.35 -5.46 46.21
N SER A 197 9.25 -4.65 45.66
CA SER A 197 10.69 -4.76 45.89
C SER A 197 11.13 -4.21 47.26
N ARG A 198 10.26 -3.51 48.00
CA ARG A 198 10.54 -3.00 49.33
C ARG A 198 10.48 -4.07 50.41
N GLU A 199 9.83 -5.17 50.18
CA GLU A 199 9.71 -6.29 51.10
C GLU A 199 10.55 -7.48 50.63
N ALA A 200 11.14 -8.23 51.57
CA ALA A 200 11.77 -9.50 51.22
C ALA A 200 10.69 -10.57 50.98
N LEU A 201 10.57 -11.03 49.74
CA LEU A 201 9.44 -11.84 49.27
C LEU A 201 9.83 -13.30 48.98
N ASP A 202 11.02 -13.75 49.39
CA ASP A 202 11.41 -15.14 49.12
C ASP A 202 10.46 -16.09 49.87
N SER A 203 9.98 -17.10 49.18
CA SER A 203 8.96 -18.01 49.71
C SER A 203 9.43 -18.72 51.01
N SER A 204 10.73 -19.03 51.10
CA SER A 204 11.36 -19.55 52.33
C SER A 204 11.27 -18.60 53.50
N ASP A 205 11.54 -17.30 53.27
CA ASP A 205 11.47 -16.28 54.32
C ASP A 205 10.03 -16.08 54.82
N ILE A 206 9.06 -16.15 53.94
CA ILE A 206 7.63 -16.06 54.28
C ILE A 206 7.20 -17.28 55.10
N GLU A 207 7.63 -18.48 54.73
CA GLU A 207 7.33 -19.71 55.46
C GLU A 207 7.97 -19.70 56.86
N GLU A 208 9.24 -19.27 56.97
CA GLU A 208 9.94 -19.13 58.23
C GLU A 208 9.25 -18.10 59.14
N MET A 209 8.84 -16.96 58.56
CA MET A 209 8.12 -15.91 59.29
C MET A 209 6.76 -16.41 59.77
N LEU A 210 6.01 -17.13 58.97
CA LEU A 210 4.73 -17.74 59.38
C LEU A 210 4.92 -18.77 60.49
N ALA A 211 6.00 -19.57 60.42
CA ALA A 211 6.34 -20.54 61.46
C ALA A 211 6.77 -19.83 62.77
N ALA A 212 7.57 -18.77 62.69
CA ALA A 212 7.97 -17.95 63.82
C ALA A 212 6.73 -17.27 64.48
N HIS A 213 5.86 -16.67 63.68
CA HIS A 213 4.62 -16.05 64.18
C HIS A 213 3.75 -17.08 64.88
N ARG A 214 3.53 -18.29 64.34
CA ARG A 214 2.76 -19.36 64.98
C ARG A 214 3.36 -19.76 66.35
N ARG A 215 4.71 -19.91 66.39
CA ARG A 215 5.40 -20.25 67.68
C ARG A 215 5.18 -19.15 68.71
N GLN A 216 5.43 -17.89 68.36
CA GLN A 216 5.30 -16.76 69.29
C GLN A 216 3.85 -16.52 69.71
N SER A 217 2.89 -16.61 68.80
CA SER A 217 1.46 -16.48 69.08
C SER A 217 0.95 -17.61 69.96
N ASN A 218 1.40 -18.86 69.80
CA ASN A 218 1.09 -19.98 70.67
C ASN A 218 1.70 -19.77 72.08
N ALA A 219 2.95 -19.29 72.12
CA ALA A 219 3.61 -18.96 73.40
C ALA A 219 2.82 -17.86 74.21
N ALA A 220 2.38 -16.81 73.49
CA ALA A 220 1.54 -15.76 74.11
C ALA A 220 0.21 -16.30 74.64
N GLY A 221 -0.44 -17.20 73.87
CA GLY A 221 -1.68 -17.86 74.30
C GLY A 221 -1.49 -18.74 75.58
N LEU A 222 -0.38 -19.53 75.58
CA LEU A 222 -0.03 -20.35 76.76
C LEU A 222 0.29 -19.48 77.98
N LEU A 223 1.06 -18.41 77.78
CA LEU A 223 1.40 -17.47 78.87
C LEU A 223 0.13 -16.88 79.49
N SER A 224 -0.77 -16.38 78.66
CA SER A 224 -2.06 -15.86 79.17
C SER A 224 -2.90 -16.92 79.92
N GLY A 225 -2.84 -18.17 79.40
CA GLY A 225 -3.47 -19.33 80.07
C GLY A 225 -2.85 -19.62 81.47
N TYR A 226 -1.51 -19.62 81.51
CA TYR A 226 -0.79 -19.85 82.78
C TYR A 226 -1.04 -18.73 83.79
N ASP A 227 -0.98 -17.45 83.41
CA ASP A 227 -1.26 -16.32 84.27
C ASP A 227 -2.71 -16.35 84.79
N THR A 228 -3.66 -16.71 83.97
CA THR A 228 -5.05 -16.88 84.38
C THR A 228 -5.22 -18.00 85.41
N ALA A 229 -4.55 -19.14 85.16
CA ALA A 229 -4.60 -20.27 86.09
C ALA A 229 -3.91 -19.95 87.37
N LEU A 230 -2.73 -19.33 87.38
CA LEU A 230 -2.00 -18.89 88.60
C LEU A 230 -2.83 -17.88 89.41
N THR A 231 -3.42 -16.89 88.74
CA THR A 231 -4.28 -15.90 89.41
C THR A 231 -5.45 -16.59 90.12
N ARG A 232 -6.06 -17.61 89.49
CA ARG A 232 -7.19 -18.35 90.15
C ARG A 232 -6.73 -19.29 91.24
N LEU A 233 -5.56 -19.92 91.12
CA LEU A 233 -5.03 -20.87 92.09
C LEU A 233 -4.51 -20.14 93.36
N SER A 234 -3.60 -19.17 93.15
CA SER A 234 -2.82 -18.55 94.24
C SER A 234 -2.86 -17.02 94.27
N GLY A 235 -3.61 -16.31 93.40
CA GLY A 235 -3.61 -14.85 93.26
C GLY A 235 -3.97 -14.13 94.59
N ASP A 236 -3.26 -12.98 94.83
CA ASP A 236 -3.45 -12.15 96.01
C ASP A 236 -4.69 -11.26 95.96
N GLU A 237 -5.15 -10.92 94.73
CA GLU A 237 -6.34 -10.11 94.52
C GLU A 237 -7.56 -10.98 94.19
N GLY A 238 -8.54 -10.99 95.13
CA GLY A 238 -9.78 -11.75 94.93
C GLY A 238 -9.85 -13.07 95.75
N ILE A 239 -10.83 -13.93 95.35
CA ILE A 239 -11.01 -15.27 95.95
C ILE A 239 -10.15 -16.28 95.14
N SER A 240 -8.95 -16.62 95.71
CA SER A 240 -8.17 -17.72 95.14
C SER A 240 -8.61 -19.06 95.74
N ILE A 241 -8.43 -20.16 94.93
CA ILE A 241 -8.80 -21.51 95.35
C ILE A 241 -8.01 -21.90 96.60
N ALA A 242 -6.71 -21.64 96.68
CA ALA A 242 -5.84 -21.93 97.80
C ALA A 242 -6.27 -21.17 99.04
N ARG A 243 -6.60 -19.87 98.92
CA ARG A 243 -7.07 -19.07 100.02
C ARG A 243 -8.43 -19.56 100.53
N SER A 244 -9.35 -19.89 99.65
CA SER A 244 -10.68 -20.41 100.04
C SER A 244 -10.55 -21.75 100.78
N LEU A 245 -9.65 -22.63 100.29
CA LEU A 245 -9.38 -23.93 100.85
C LEU A 245 -8.79 -23.76 102.26
N ARG A 246 -7.79 -22.87 102.46
CA ARG A 246 -7.23 -22.52 103.78
C ARG A 246 -8.25 -22.01 104.73
N GLN A 247 -9.14 -21.14 104.25
CA GLN A 247 -10.23 -20.62 105.12
C GLN A 247 -11.15 -21.75 105.59
N LEU A 248 -11.55 -22.62 104.68
CA LEU A 248 -12.36 -23.81 105.00
C LEU A 248 -11.67 -24.74 105.95
N THR A 249 -10.37 -25.04 105.76
CA THR A 249 -9.56 -25.85 106.65
C THR A 249 -9.50 -25.22 108.03
N ASN A 250 -9.21 -23.91 108.10
CA ASN A 250 -9.16 -23.20 109.39
C ASN A 250 -10.51 -23.15 110.11
N GLU A 251 -11.64 -22.97 109.40
CA GLU A 251 -12.98 -23.01 109.99
C GLU A 251 -13.32 -24.39 110.56
N LEU A 252 -13.07 -25.47 109.82
CA LEU A 252 -13.32 -26.84 110.21
C LEU A 252 -12.42 -27.28 111.37
N SER A 253 -11.15 -26.87 111.34
CA SER A 253 -10.19 -27.16 112.43
C SER A 253 -10.66 -26.63 113.82
N ARG A 254 -11.41 -25.52 113.87
CA ARG A 254 -11.98 -24.98 115.10
C ARG A 254 -13.04 -25.90 115.79
N HIS A 255 -13.61 -26.79 114.97
CA HIS A 255 -14.65 -27.72 115.40
C HIS A 255 -14.15 -29.17 115.65
N LEU A 256 -12.86 -29.42 115.51
CA LEU A 256 -12.24 -30.75 115.71
C LEU A 256 -12.48 -31.34 117.07
N GLU A 257 -12.48 -30.52 118.15
CA GLU A 257 -12.77 -30.98 119.48
C GLU A 257 -14.23 -31.45 119.71
N SER A 258 -15.14 -30.90 118.87
CA SER A 258 -16.55 -31.25 118.91
C SER A 258 -16.96 -32.43 118.03
N GLU A 259 -16.23 -32.67 116.92
CA GLU A 259 -16.48 -33.75 115.94
C GLU A 259 -15.15 -34.26 115.39
N SER A 260 -14.62 -35.34 115.93
CA SER A 260 -13.29 -35.87 115.58
C SER A 260 -13.17 -36.35 114.11
N ARG A 261 -14.28 -36.74 113.50
CA ARG A 261 -14.30 -37.14 112.05
C ARG A 261 -14.01 -35.98 111.12
N LEU A 262 -14.07 -34.75 111.56
CA LEU A 262 -13.63 -33.58 110.78
C LEU A 262 -12.11 -33.61 110.49
N GLY A 263 -11.33 -34.38 111.31
CA GLY A 263 -9.90 -34.54 111.07
C GLY A 263 -9.57 -35.22 109.79
N GLU A 264 -10.38 -36.14 109.30
CA GLU A 264 -10.17 -36.75 107.99
C GLU A 264 -10.44 -35.74 106.81
N VAL A 265 -11.45 -34.87 107.02
CA VAL A 265 -11.78 -33.85 106.01
C VAL A 265 -10.72 -32.76 105.95
N THR A 266 -10.20 -32.30 107.12
CA THR A 266 -9.13 -31.31 107.20
C THR A 266 -7.83 -31.85 106.58
N ALA A 267 -7.50 -33.14 106.85
CA ALA A 267 -6.33 -33.79 106.20
C ALA A 267 -6.46 -33.87 104.70
N LEU A 268 -7.67 -34.14 104.20
CA LEU A 268 -7.91 -34.10 102.73
C LEU A 268 -7.75 -32.68 102.12
N PHE A 269 -8.22 -31.65 102.87
CA PHE A 269 -8.04 -30.26 102.46
C PHE A 269 -6.58 -29.80 102.49
N GLU A 270 -5.81 -30.20 103.53
CA GLU A 270 -4.38 -29.96 103.65
C GLU A 270 -3.64 -30.63 102.52
N SER A 271 -3.99 -31.88 102.17
CA SER A 271 -3.41 -32.58 101.02
C SER A 271 -3.75 -31.89 99.72
N ALA A 272 -4.97 -31.41 99.53
CA ALA A 272 -5.38 -30.65 98.34
C ALA A 272 -4.64 -29.31 98.25
N GLU A 273 -4.37 -28.63 99.34
CA GLU A 273 -3.59 -27.40 99.39
C GLU A 273 -2.15 -27.64 98.91
N ILE A 274 -1.49 -28.66 99.41
CA ILE A 274 -0.13 -29.02 98.91
C ILE A 274 -0.12 -29.32 97.40
N GLN A 275 -1.12 -30.06 96.92
CA GLN A 275 -1.26 -30.33 95.50
C GLN A 275 -1.51 -29.07 94.61
N LEU A 276 -2.30 -28.11 95.12
CA LEU A 276 -2.53 -26.85 94.51
C LEU A 276 -1.26 -25.97 94.44
N ASP A 277 -0.50 -25.93 95.58
CA ASP A 277 0.78 -25.21 95.61
C ASP A 277 1.80 -25.82 94.67
N GLU A 278 1.86 -27.17 94.55
CA GLU A 278 2.74 -27.86 93.65
C GLU A 278 2.35 -27.62 92.20
N ALA A 279 1.06 -27.63 91.84
CA ALA A 279 0.54 -27.25 90.53
C ALA A 279 0.86 -25.80 90.21
N ALA A 280 0.74 -24.86 91.12
CA ALA A 280 1.10 -23.46 90.95
C ALA A 280 2.61 -23.31 90.63
N ASN A 281 3.47 -23.96 91.46
CA ASN A 281 4.90 -23.94 91.27
C ASN A 281 5.34 -24.58 89.88
N LEU A 282 4.62 -25.59 89.43
CA LEU A 282 4.85 -26.18 88.11
C LEU A 282 4.44 -25.23 86.98
N LEU A 283 3.30 -24.57 87.10
CA LEU A 283 2.82 -23.55 86.20
C LEU A 283 3.77 -22.34 86.10
N GLU A 284 4.32 -21.89 87.27
CA GLU A 284 5.33 -20.82 87.28
C GLU A 284 6.60 -21.23 86.50
N ARG A 285 7.10 -22.43 86.72
CA ARG A 285 8.25 -22.94 85.94
C ARG A 285 7.94 -23.03 84.47
N LEU A 286 6.80 -23.58 84.07
CA LEU A 286 6.37 -23.64 82.69
C LEU A 286 6.21 -22.27 82.07
N ARG A 287 5.76 -21.26 82.84
CA ARG A 287 5.68 -19.88 82.38
C ARG A 287 7.07 -19.27 82.12
N ASP A 288 8.00 -19.49 83.05
CA ASP A 288 9.37 -18.93 82.98
C ASP A 288 10.19 -19.59 81.88
N ASP A 289 9.88 -20.85 81.54
CA ASP A 289 10.49 -21.56 80.40
C ASP A 289 9.99 -21.13 79.02
N LEU A 290 8.89 -20.33 78.96
CA LEU A 290 8.37 -19.80 77.69
C LEU A 290 9.19 -18.61 77.19
N ASP A 291 9.88 -18.84 76.08
CA ASP A 291 10.65 -17.82 75.32
C ASP A 291 9.68 -16.97 74.44
N LEU A 292 9.04 -15.96 75.11
CA LEU A 292 8.19 -14.99 74.43
C LEU A 292 8.90 -13.65 74.34
N ASP A 293 9.13 -13.18 73.06
CA ASP A 293 9.54 -11.81 72.77
C ASP A 293 8.35 -11.01 72.23
N PRO A 294 7.66 -10.20 73.03
CA PRO A 294 6.51 -9.41 72.57
C PRO A 294 6.85 -8.43 71.46
N SER A 295 8.05 -7.87 71.49
CA SER A 295 8.49 -6.91 70.47
C SER A 295 8.72 -7.61 69.10
N HIS A 296 9.25 -8.82 69.14
CA HIS A 296 9.41 -9.65 67.94
C HIS A 296 8.07 -10.12 67.39
N LEU A 297 7.11 -10.48 68.21
CA LEU A 297 5.77 -10.84 67.78
C LEU A 297 5.07 -9.67 67.10
N GLU A 298 5.11 -8.45 67.63
CA GLU A 298 4.54 -7.24 67.04
C GLU A 298 5.19 -6.91 65.67
N GLN A 299 6.50 -7.08 65.56
CA GLN A 299 7.22 -6.91 64.26
C GLN A 299 6.75 -7.92 63.23
N LEU A 300 6.60 -9.21 63.63
CA LEU A 300 6.10 -10.26 62.75
C LEU A 300 4.67 -9.99 62.27
N GLU A 301 3.78 -9.57 63.20
CA GLU A 301 2.39 -9.21 62.88
C GLU A 301 2.33 -8.01 61.92
N SER A 302 3.09 -6.95 62.15
CA SER A 302 3.18 -5.79 61.29
C SER A 302 3.67 -6.15 59.89
N ARG A 303 4.68 -7.00 59.78
CA ARG A 303 5.21 -7.45 58.49
C ARG A 303 4.23 -8.35 57.78
N LEU A 304 3.58 -9.28 58.45
CA LEU A 304 2.53 -10.14 57.88
C LEU A 304 1.34 -9.32 57.38
N ALA A 305 0.92 -8.29 58.12
CA ALA A 305 -0.16 -7.40 57.70
C ALA A 305 0.19 -6.70 56.36
N ARG A 306 1.43 -6.19 56.21
CA ARG A 306 1.89 -5.58 54.97
C ARG A 306 1.90 -6.60 53.81
N LEU A 307 2.38 -7.82 54.03
CA LEU A 307 2.38 -8.87 53.04
C LEU A 307 0.96 -9.29 52.63
N HIS A 308 0.04 -9.36 53.55
CA HIS A 308 -1.38 -9.61 53.25
C HIS A 308 -2.01 -8.50 52.40
N ASP A 309 -1.70 -7.23 52.71
CA ASP A 309 -2.18 -6.09 51.91
C ASP A 309 -1.61 -6.13 50.49
N LEU A 310 -0.32 -6.45 50.30
CA LEU A 310 0.30 -6.64 48.99
C LEU A 310 -0.35 -7.81 48.24
N ALA A 311 -0.55 -8.96 48.88
CA ALA A 311 -1.19 -10.13 48.30
C ALA A 311 -2.61 -9.81 47.79
N ARG A 312 -3.40 -9.07 48.60
CA ARG A 312 -4.74 -8.59 48.22
C ARG A 312 -4.70 -7.61 47.05
N LYS A 313 -3.77 -6.64 47.07
CA LYS A 313 -3.62 -5.64 46.02
C LYS A 313 -3.22 -6.26 44.68
N HIS A 314 -2.28 -7.19 44.72
CA HIS A 314 -1.80 -7.87 43.52
C HIS A 314 -2.61 -9.11 43.12
N ARG A 315 -3.64 -9.47 43.95
CA ARG A 315 -4.57 -10.61 43.73
C ARG A 315 -3.84 -11.96 43.56
N VAL A 316 -2.81 -12.17 44.36
CA VAL A 316 -2.05 -13.41 44.39
C VAL A 316 -1.91 -13.90 45.82
N PRO A 317 -1.73 -15.22 46.08
CA PRO A 317 -1.34 -15.72 47.41
C PRO A 317 -0.02 -15.09 47.87
N MET A 318 0.16 -14.96 49.18
CA MET A 318 1.36 -14.34 49.78
C MET A 318 2.66 -15.06 49.31
N GLN A 319 2.61 -16.37 49.16
CA GLN A 319 3.73 -17.21 48.69
C GLN A 319 4.11 -16.94 47.24
N GLU A 320 3.21 -16.38 46.44
CA GLU A 320 3.41 -16.07 45.00
C GLU A 320 3.82 -14.62 44.76
N LEU A 321 3.98 -13.79 45.81
CA LEU A 321 4.38 -12.38 45.65
C LEU A 321 5.74 -12.23 44.97
N ALA A 322 6.71 -13.12 45.27
CA ALA A 322 8.01 -13.14 44.60
C ALA A 322 7.87 -13.42 43.09
N ALA A 323 7.09 -14.44 42.74
CA ALA A 323 6.82 -14.78 41.34
C ALA A 323 6.12 -13.64 40.59
N ARG A 324 5.16 -12.94 41.27
CA ARG A 324 4.50 -11.75 40.69
C ARG A 324 5.46 -10.60 40.47
N ARG A 325 6.36 -10.33 41.43
CA ARG A 325 7.44 -9.34 41.28
C ARG A 325 8.31 -9.63 40.07
N ASP A 326 8.75 -10.90 39.92
CA ASP A 326 9.62 -11.30 38.84
C ASP A 326 8.88 -11.27 37.48
N GLY A 327 7.58 -11.60 37.48
CA GLY A 327 6.71 -11.42 36.30
C GLY A 327 6.60 -9.95 35.88
N LEU A 328 6.37 -9.03 36.83
CA LEU A 328 6.33 -7.58 36.54
C LEU A 328 7.66 -7.04 36.02
N ARG A 329 8.79 -7.58 36.52
CA ARG A 329 10.12 -7.20 36.01
C ARG A 329 10.28 -7.63 34.55
N ASN A 330 9.92 -8.87 34.21
CA ASN A 330 9.99 -9.35 32.84
C ASN A 330 9.06 -8.58 31.88
N GLU A 331 7.86 -8.22 32.34
CA GLU A 331 6.93 -7.36 31.58
C GLU A 331 7.55 -5.98 31.33
N LEU A 332 8.16 -5.38 32.35
CA LEU A 332 8.81 -4.07 32.25
C LEU A 332 10.03 -4.09 31.32
N ASP A 333 10.90 -5.11 31.44
CA ASP A 333 12.07 -5.29 30.56
C ASP A 333 11.63 -5.45 29.10
N GLY A 334 10.52 -6.17 28.86
CA GLY A 334 9.92 -6.29 27.54
C GLY A 334 9.46 -4.94 26.96
N LEU A 335 8.79 -4.11 27.79
CA LEU A 335 8.34 -2.77 27.34
C LEU A 335 9.51 -1.80 27.11
N HIS A 336 10.55 -1.83 27.95
CA HIS A 336 11.77 -1.05 27.72
C HIS A 336 12.44 -1.44 26.39
N GLY A 337 12.54 -2.73 26.08
CA GLY A 337 13.06 -3.19 24.80
C GLY A 337 12.25 -2.72 23.58
N LEU A 338 10.91 -2.64 23.73
CA LEU A 338 10.04 -2.06 22.68
C LEU A 338 10.27 -0.54 22.53
N GLY A 339 10.44 0.18 23.65
CA GLY A 339 10.75 1.62 23.65
C GLY A 339 12.08 1.91 22.94
N GLU A 340 13.15 1.22 23.30
CA GLU A 340 14.47 1.35 22.67
C GLU A 340 14.43 1.01 21.17
N ARG A 341 13.65 -0.01 20.78
CA ARG A 341 13.44 -0.35 19.37
C ARG A 341 12.73 0.77 18.63
N SER A 342 11.69 1.36 19.24
CA SER A 342 10.96 2.49 18.66
C SER A 342 11.88 3.70 18.43
N ASP A 343 12.68 4.08 19.42
CA ASP A 343 13.61 5.21 19.33
C ASP A 343 14.68 5.00 18.24
N ARG A 344 15.22 3.78 18.15
CA ARG A 344 16.15 3.40 17.08
C ARG A 344 15.49 3.53 15.70
N LEU A 345 14.28 2.98 15.51
CA LEU A 345 13.54 3.06 14.25
C LEU A 345 13.20 4.51 13.87
N LEU A 346 12.90 5.38 14.84
CA LEU A 346 12.71 6.82 14.59
C LEU A 346 13.98 7.48 14.04
N GLY A 347 15.14 7.13 14.58
CA GLY A 347 16.45 7.60 14.08
C GLY A 347 16.77 7.07 12.68
N GLU A 348 16.51 5.78 12.43
CA GLU A 348 16.69 5.15 11.11
C GLU A 348 15.74 5.77 10.07
N ARG A 349 14.50 6.05 10.43
CA ARG A 349 13.51 6.73 9.58
C ARG A 349 13.98 8.10 9.14
N GLU A 350 14.49 8.92 10.05
CA GLU A 350 14.99 10.26 9.70
C GLU A 350 16.24 10.17 8.79
N THR A 351 17.12 9.22 9.06
CA THR A 351 18.28 8.94 8.20
C THR A 351 17.85 8.52 6.80
N ALA A 352 16.90 7.59 6.68
CA ALA A 352 16.37 7.17 5.41
C ALA A 352 15.68 8.32 4.65
N ALA A 353 14.95 9.19 5.36
CA ALA A 353 14.34 10.39 4.77
C ALA A 353 15.39 11.39 4.27
N GLN A 354 16.51 11.56 4.96
CA GLN A 354 17.61 12.42 4.52
C GLN A 354 18.29 11.88 3.28
N LEU A 355 18.58 10.57 3.23
CA LEU A 355 19.16 9.92 2.05
C LEU A 355 18.24 10.04 0.84
N TRP A 356 16.94 9.81 1.06
CA TRP A 356 15.95 10.02 0.00
C TRP A 356 15.93 11.46 -0.50
N ARG A 357 15.93 12.47 0.38
CA ARG A 357 15.97 13.89 -0.02
C ARG A 357 17.22 14.23 -0.86
N GLN A 358 18.36 13.65 -0.53
CA GLN A 358 19.59 13.83 -1.31
C GLN A 358 19.48 13.21 -2.71
N ALA A 359 19.00 11.95 -2.80
CA ALA A 359 18.80 11.27 -4.07
C ALA A 359 17.73 11.98 -4.92
N ALA A 360 16.58 12.35 -4.33
CA ALA A 360 15.53 13.10 -5.00
C ALA A 360 16.03 14.48 -5.48
N GLY A 361 16.86 15.17 -4.71
CA GLY A 361 17.47 16.44 -5.13
C GLY A 361 18.37 16.32 -6.36
N LYS A 362 19.16 15.25 -6.47
CA LYS A 362 19.96 14.96 -7.68
C LYS A 362 19.04 14.70 -8.88
N LEU A 363 17.99 13.89 -8.69
CA LEU A 363 16.99 13.60 -9.71
C LEU A 363 16.28 14.86 -10.19
N SER A 364 15.85 15.74 -9.27
CA SER A 364 15.20 17.02 -9.55
C SER A 364 16.10 17.92 -10.42
N ALA A 365 17.35 18.06 -10.06
CA ALA A 365 18.31 18.86 -10.83
C ALA A 365 18.47 18.33 -12.28
N SER A 366 18.53 17.01 -12.44
CA SER A 366 18.63 16.37 -13.76
C SER A 366 17.34 16.55 -14.58
N ARG A 367 16.16 16.40 -13.93
CA ARG A 367 14.85 16.63 -14.57
C ARG A 367 14.70 18.06 -15.10
N VAL A 368 15.15 19.07 -14.36
CA VAL A 368 15.12 20.48 -14.84
C VAL A 368 15.92 20.65 -16.12
N LEU A 369 17.07 20.01 -16.24
CA LEU A 369 17.89 20.07 -17.46
C LEU A 369 17.22 19.33 -18.61
N ALA A 370 16.69 18.12 -18.37
CA ALA A 370 15.95 17.33 -19.34
C ALA A 370 14.69 18.07 -19.82
N ALA A 371 13.93 18.68 -18.91
CA ALA A 371 12.72 19.45 -19.22
C ALA A 371 13.01 20.61 -20.18
N ARG A 372 14.11 21.34 -19.98
CA ARG A 372 14.53 22.43 -20.90
C ARG A 372 14.91 21.90 -22.27
N LYS A 373 15.67 20.80 -22.34
CA LYS A 373 16.09 20.19 -23.62
C LYS A 373 14.88 19.65 -24.39
N LEU A 374 14.03 18.85 -23.74
CA LEU A 374 12.82 18.32 -24.35
C LEU A 374 11.87 19.45 -24.78
N GLY A 375 11.65 20.44 -23.93
CA GLY A 375 10.82 21.61 -24.23
C GLY A 375 11.30 22.34 -25.48
N SER A 376 12.61 22.59 -25.61
CA SER A 376 13.19 23.24 -26.80
C SER A 376 13.04 22.40 -28.06
N ALA A 377 13.27 21.06 -27.98
CA ALA A 377 13.10 20.16 -29.12
C ALA A 377 11.65 20.12 -29.61
N VAL A 378 10.69 19.99 -28.68
CA VAL A 378 9.26 19.99 -29.00
C VAL A 378 8.83 21.33 -29.62
N CYS A 379 9.26 22.49 -29.08
CA CYS A 379 8.97 23.80 -29.68
C CYS A 379 9.48 23.90 -31.12
N GLY A 380 10.69 23.38 -31.40
CA GLY A 380 11.24 23.32 -32.75
C GLY A 380 10.34 22.54 -33.71
N LEU A 381 9.93 21.34 -33.27
CA LEU A 381 9.03 20.49 -34.07
C LEU A 381 7.62 21.11 -34.22
N MET A 382 7.09 21.74 -33.22
CA MET A 382 5.80 22.46 -33.31
C MET A 382 5.84 23.56 -34.37
N ASN A 383 6.94 24.31 -34.48
CA ASN A 383 7.10 25.32 -35.54
C ASN A 383 7.07 24.67 -36.93
N GLU A 384 7.75 23.53 -37.13
CA GLU A 384 7.74 22.77 -38.41
C GLU A 384 6.35 22.22 -38.73
N LEU A 385 5.56 21.85 -37.69
CA LEU A 385 4.22 21.27 -37.80
C LEU A 385 3.10 22.34 -37.93
N GLY A 386 3.44 23.58 -38.28
CA GLY A 386 2.49 24.64 -38.57
C GLY A 386 1.97 25.38 -37.34
N MET A 387 2.60 25.23 -36.19
CA MET A 387 2.30 25.96 -34.94
C MET A 387 3.39 27.01 -34.67
N ALA A 388 3.64 27.88 -35.66
CA ALA A 388 4.69 28.90 -35.58
C ALA A 388 4.48 29.85 -34.37
N GLY A 389 5.49 29.99 -33.51
CA GLY A 389 5.43 30.78 -32.28
C GLY A 389 4.67 30.10 -31.15
N GLY A 390 4.29 28.83 -31.31
CA GLY A 390 3.78 28.00 -30.23
C GLY A 390 4.84 27.76 -29.15
N VAL A 391 4.41 27.56 -27.92
CA VAL A 391 5.26 27.33 -26.75
C VAL A 391 4.90 26.01 -26.11
N PHE A 392 5.90 25.19 -25.87
CA PHE A 392 5.79 23.99 -25.04
C PHE A 392 6.75 24.12 -23.86
N ALA A 393 6.25 23.88 -22.67
CA ALA A 393 7.03 23.94 -21.43
C ALA A 393 6.67 22.77 -20.52
N ILE A 394 7.64 22.32 -19.75
CA ILE A 394 7.47 21.26 -18.75
C ILE A 394 7.60 21.90 -17.38
N GLU A 395 6.53 21.86 -16.61
CA GLU A 395 6.48 22.37 -15.25
C GLU A 395 6.72 21.23 -14.26
N LEU A 396 7.71 21.42 -13.38
CA LEU A 396 8.02 20.51 -12.28
C LEU A 396 7.55 21.17 -10.98
N GLN A 397 6.50 20.63 -10.37
CA GLN A 397 5.91 21.13 -9.14
C GLN A 397 6.30 20.22 -7.98
N ALA A 398 6.88 20.79 -6.91
CA ALA A 398 7.18 20.05 -5.69
C ALA A 398 5.91 19.41 -5.11
N GLN A 399 5.99 18.17 -4.67
CA GLN A 399 4.89 17.49 -3.98
C GLN A 399 4.78 18.00 -2.55
N GLU A 400 3.63 18.56 -2.20
CA GLU A 400 3.32 18.95 -0.82
C GLU A 400 3.25 17.71 0.08
N GLY A 401 3.93 17.78 1.25
CA GLY A 401 3.87 16.73 2.28
C GLY A 401 5.16 15.96 2.54
N GLY A 402 6.21 16.12 1.73
CA GLY A 402 7.59 15.72 2.03
C GLY A 402 7.87 14.26 2.38
N LYS A 403 6.90 13.34 2.23
CA LYS A 403 7.13 11.92 2.47
C LYS A 403 7.90 11.28 1.32
N PRO A 404 8.93 10.46 1.61
CA PRO A 404 9.63 9.68 0.61
C PRO A 404 8.68 8.86 -0.25
N ASN A 405 8.83 8.97 -1.57
CA ASN A 405 8.08 8.18 -2.53
C ASN A 405 8.99 7.67 -3.66
N ALA A 406 8.52 6.69 -4.41
CA ALA A 406 9.30 5.98 -5.42
C ALA A 406 9.58 6.80 -6.70
N THR A 407 8.84 7.90 -6.92
CA THR A 407 8.92 8.70 -8.15
C THR A 407 9.67 10.02 -7.98
N GLY A 408 10.16 10.31 -6.76
CA GLY A 408 10.89 11.55 -6.45
C GLY A 408 10.00 12.64 -5.87
N ALA A 409 10.54 13.86 -5.82
CA ALA A 409 9.93 14.98 -5.07
C ALA A 409 8.97 15.84 -5.89
N GLU A 410 8.82 15.60 -7.21
CA GLU A 410 8.02 16.45 -8.08
C GLU A 410 6.87 15.71 -8.75
N ARG A 411 5.88 16.52 -9.17
CA ARG A 411 4.91 16.19 -10.20
C ARG A 411 5.28 16.93 -11.48
N CYS A 412 5.05 16.28 -12.61
CA CYS A 412 5.29 16.84 -13.93
C CYS A 412 3.97 17.24 -14.56
N GLU A 413 3.92 18.40 -15.23
CA GLU A 413 2.80 18.80 -16.08
C GLU A 413 3.33 19.43 -17.38
N PHE A 414 2.88 18.93 -18.52
CA PHE A 414 3.19 19.50 -19.82
C PHE A 414 2.22 20.65 -20.10
N LEU A 415 2.80 21.81 -20.36
CA LEU A 415 2.09 23.04 -20.67
C LEU A 415 2.32 23.40 -22.14
N VAL A 416 1.27 23.80 -22.83
CA VAL A 416 1.36 24.15 -24.24
C VAL A 416 0.51 25.38 -24.58
N SER A 417 0.99 26.18 -25.52
CA SER A 417 0.23 27.16 -26.27
C SER A 417 0.52 26.96 -27.76
N ALA A 418 -0.51 26.66 -28.54
CA ALA A 418 -0.36 26.49 -29.99
C ALA A 418 -0.17 27.84 -30.72
N ASN A 419 -0.64 28.95 -30.12
CA ASN A 419 -0.68 30.28 -30.76
C ASN A 419 0.20 31.27 -29.98
N PRO A 420 0.93 32.14 -30.67
CA PRO A 420 1.73 33.18 -30.02
C PRO A 420 0.88 34.15 -29.19
N GLY A 421 1.42 34.56 -28.04
CA GLY A 421 0.78 35.53 -27.14
C GLY A 421 -0.26 34.94 -26.17
N GLN A 422 -0.57 33.67 -26.24
CA GLN A 422 -1.39 32.98 -25.26
C GLN A 422 -0.51 32.33 -24.15
N PRO A 423 -0.93 32.37 -22.88
CA PRO A 423 -0.18 31.68 -21.84
C PRO A 423 -0.29 30.17 -22.04
N PRO A 424 0.80 29.42 -21.82
CA PRO A 424 0.78 27.97 -21.87
C PRO A 424 -0.21 27.40 -20.82
N ARG A 425 -0.97 26.38 -21.23
CA ARG A 425 -1.98 25.69 -20.40
C ARG A 425 -1.68 24.21 -20.38
N PRO A 426 -2.15 23.49 -19.34
CA PRO A 426 -2.03 22.02 -19.30
C PRO A 426 -2.50 21.39 -20.62
N LEU A 427 -1.73 20.42 -21.11
CA LEU A 427 -1.99 19.74 -22.39
C LEU A 427 -3.43 19.20 -22.49
N ARG A 428 -3.97 18.69 -21.37
CA ARG A 428 -5.37 18.24 -21.24
C ARG A 428 -6.44 19.34 -21.49
N LYS A 429 -6.05 20.62 -21.57
CA LYS A 429 -6.95 21.76 -21.81
C LYS A 429 -6.89 22.26 -23.26
N VAL A 430 -6.16 21.58 -24.13
CA VAL A 430 -6.14 21.85 -25.57
C VAL A 430 -7.48 21.43 -26.17
N ALA A 431 -8.17 22.36 -26.84
CA ALA A 431 -9.54 22.16 -27.31
C ALA A 431 -9.62 21.52 -28.72
N SER A 432 -8.55 21.61 -29.51
CA SER A 432 -8.51 21.11 -30.90
C SER A 432 -7.83 19.75 -30.99
N GLY A 433 -8.55 18.73 -31.48
CA GLY A 433 -8.02 17.38 -31.69
C GLY A 433 -6.83 17.38 -32.65
N GLY A 434 -6.91 18.11 -33.74
CA GLY A 434 -5.81 18.21 -34.71
C GLY A 434 -4.57 18.94 -34.15
N GLU A 435 -4.73 19.99 -33.34
CA GLU A 435 -3.60 20.61 -32.64
C GLU A 435 -2.98 19.65 -31.64
N LEU A 436 -3.80 18.96 -30.86
CA LEU A 436 -3.36 18.01 -29.87
C LEU A 436 -2.60 16.83 -30.52
N ALA A 437 -3.11 16.28 -31.63
CA ALA A 437 -2.45 15.22 -32.39
C ALA A 437 -1.06 15.65 -32.93
N ARG A 438 -0.93 16.90 -33.43
CA ARG A 438 0.36 17.44 -33.87
C ARG A 438 1.33 17.71 -32.71
N ILE A 439 0.82 18.19 -31.58
CA ILE A 439 1.63 18.38 -30.37
C ILE A 439 2.13 17.02 -29.87
N SER A 440 1.26 16.01 -29.82
CA SER A 440 1.63 14.64 -29.49
C SER A 440 2.70 14.11 -30.46
N LEU A 441 2.51 14.28 -31.75
CA LEU A 441 3.52 13.92 -32.77
C LEU A 441 4.86 14.64 -32.49
N ALA A 442 4.85 15.92 -32.14
CA ALA A 442 6.07 16.65 -31.84
C ALA A 442 6.78 16.09 -30.58
N ILE A 443 6.01 15.72 -29.56
CA ILE A 443 6.55 15.10 -28.33
C ILE A 443 7.16 13.74 -28.65
N GLU A 444 6.42 12.88 -29.36
CA GLU A 444 6.86 11.53 -29.73
C GLU A 444 8.12 11.55 -30.61
N VAL A 445 8.17 12.43 -31.58
CA VAL A 445 9.36 12.61 -32.43
C VAL A 445 10.55 13.14 -31.63
N ALA A 446 10.33 14.04 -30.66
CA ALA A 446 11.39 14.53 -29.78
C ALA A 446 11.90 13.45 -28.82
N ALA A 447 11.04 12.52 -28.45
CA ALA A 447 11.33 11.39 -27.56
C ALA A 447 11.64 10.08 -28.30
N LEU A 448 11.95 10.13 -29.59
CA LEU A 448 12.24 8.95 -30.44
C LEU A 448 13.21 7.98 -29.74
N GLY A 449 12.84 6.70 -29.73
CA GLY A 449 13.63 5.62 -29.13
C GLY A 449 13.55 5.46 -27.61
N LEU A 450 12.73 6.27 -26.92
CA LEU A 450 12.68 6.29 -25.44
C LEU A 450 11.44 5.62 -24.85
N ASP A 451 10.39 5.42 -25.66
CA ASP A 451 9.12 4.85 -25.20
C ASP A 451 8.94 3.39 -25.59
N SER A 452 8.14 2.65 -24.83
CA SER A 452 8.04 1.19 -24.93
C SER A 452 6.85 0.68 -25.73
N VAL A 453 5.93 1.55 -26.22
CA VAL A 453 4.72 1.11 -26.93
C VAL A 453 5.03 0.76 -28.39
N PRO A 454 4.77 -0.48 -28.83
CA PRO A 454 5.19 -0.95 -30.15
C PRO A 454 4.35 -0.41 -31.30
N THR A 455 3.10 -0.01 -31.07
CA THR A 455 2.17 0.46 -32.13
C THR A 455 1.55 1.81 -31.74
N MET A 456 1.73 2.79 -32.64
CA MET A 456 1.15 4.14 -32.51
C MET A 456 0.13 4.40 -33.59
N ILE A 457 -0.99 5.05 -33.24
CA ILE A 457 -2.07 5.39 -34.15
C ILE A 457 -2.33 6.88 -34.12
N PHE A 458 -2.25 7.54 -35.26
CA PHE A 458 -2.54 8.96 -35.42
C PHE A 458 -3.82 9.15 -36.21
N ASP A 459 -4.84 9.73 -35.60
CA ASP A 459 -6.07 10.19 -36.24
C ASP A 459 -6.13 11.71 -36.23
N GLU A 460 -6.64 12.29 -37.31
CA GLU A 460 -6.81 13.74 -37.48
C GLU A 460 -5.53 14.61 -37.37
N VAL A 461 -4.35 14.01 -37.41
CA VAL A 461 -3.06 14.75 -37.31
C VAL A 461 -2.93 15.79 -38.44
N ASP A 462 -3.61 15.57 -39.54
CA ASP A 462 -3.66 16.42 -40.72
C ASP A 462 -4.87 17.40 -40.76
N SER A 463 -5.65 17.48 -39.69
CA SER A 463 -6.80 18.37 -39.58
C SER A 463 -6.35 19.84 -39.56
N GLY A 464 -6.92 20.64 -40.47
CA GLY A 464 -6.68 22.09 -40.55
C GLY A 464 -5.32 22.49 -41.15
N ILE A 465 -4.57 21.55 -41.73
CA ILE A 465 -3.29 21.84 -42.40
C ILE A 465 -3.34 21.46 -43.89
N GLY A 466 -2.33 21.89 -44.64
CA GLY A 466 -2.16 21.54 -46.08
C GLY A 466 -0.82 21.99 -46.58
N GLY A 467 -0.55 21.71 -47.86
CA GLY A 467 0.68 22.13 -48.55
C GLY A 467 1.96 21.63 -47.89
N ALA A 468 2.91 22.50 -47.64
CA ALA A 468 4.21 22.15 -47.06
C ALA A 468 4.14 21.57 -45.63
N VAL A 469 3.21 22.06 -44.79
CA VAL A 469 3.04 21.55 -43.43
C VAL A 469 2.58 20.10 -43.43
N ALA A 470 1.67 19.72 -44.34
CA ALA A 470 1.22 18.34 -44.47
C ALA A 470 2.34 17.39 -44.93
N GLU A 471 3.25 17.87 -45.77
CA GLU A 471 4.43 17.11 -46.17
C GLU A 471 5.38 16.88 -45.01
N VAL A 472 5.65 17.89 -44.20
CA VAL A 472 6.47 17.78 -42.98
C VAL A 472 5.84 16.81 -41.97
N VAL A 473 4.51 16.91 -41.73
CA VAL A 473 3.79 15.96 -40.87
C VAL A 473 4.01 14.52 -41.36
N GLY A 474 3.82 14.29 -42.67
CA GLY A 474 4.05 12.97 -43.26
C GLY A 474 5.49 12.47 -43.09
N GLN A 475 6.49 13.34 -43.30
CA GLN A 475 7.90 13.01 -43.08
C GLN A 475 8.21 12.64 -41.62
N LYS A 476 7.65 13.34 -40.66
CA LYS A 476 7.84 13.01 -39.24
C LYS A 476 7.17 11.68 -38.87
N LEU A 477 5.96 11.41 -39.37
CA LEU A 477 5.30 10.11 -39.22
C LEU A 477 6.12 8.97 -39.85
N ARG A 478 6.70 9.22 -41.03
CA ARG A 478 7.58 8.23 -41.71
C ARG A 478 8.84 7.96 -40.88
N ALA A 479 9.46 9.00 -40.33
CA ALA A 479 10.63 8.86 -39.47
C ALA A 479 10.31 8.08 -38.19
N LEU A 480 9.17 8.36 -37.56
CA LEU A 480 8.66 7.58 -36.41
C LEU A 480 8.39 6.13 -36.82
N GLY A 481 7.85 5.91 -38.05
CA GLY A 481 7.60 4.58 -38.59
C GLY A 481 8.86 3.75 -38.88
N ALA A 482 10.04 4.36 -38.96
CA ALA A 482 11.30 3.61 -39.09
C ALA A 482 11.70 2.88 -37.80
N GLU A 483 11.28 3.41 -36.63
CA GLU A 483 11.60 2.87 -35.31
C GLU A 483 10.46 2.02 -34.75
N ARG A 484 9.20 2.29 -35.13
CA ARG A 484 7.99 1.69 -34.57
C ARG A 484 6.94 1.45 -35.65
N GLN A 485 5.90 0.69 -35.29
CA GLN A 485 4.73 0.58 -36.16
C GLN A 485 3.83 1.81 -35.97
N VAL A 486 3.57 2.54 -37.02
CA VAL A 486 2.71 3.74 -37.04
C VAL A 486 1.55 3.53 -37.99
N LEU A 487 0.32 3.73 -37.51
CA LEU A 487 -0.88 3.81 -38.33
C LEU A 487 -1.36 5.27 -38.38
N CYS A 488 -1.60 5.79 -39.58
CA CYS A 488 -2.10 7.17 -39.73
C CYS A 488 -3.34 7.19 -40.62
N VAL A 489 -4.46 7.72 -40.05
CA VAL A 489 -5.65 8.01 -40.83
C VAL A 489 -5.51 9.41 -41.41
N THR A 490 -5.61 9.55 -42.73
CA THR A 490 -5.38 10.83 -43.41
C THR A 490 -6.35 11.06 -44.59
N HIS A 491 -6.63 12.32 -44.86
CA HIS A 491 -7.32 12.76 -46.06
C HIS A 491 -6.41 13.57 -47.02
N LEU A 492 -5.13 13.81 -46.60
CA LEU A 492 -4.19 14.60 -47.36
C LEU A 492 -3.22 13.70 -48.19
N PRO A 493 -3.10 13.94 -49.50
CA PRO A 493 -2.21 13.16 -50.35
C PRO A 493 -0.73 13.30 -49.97
N GLN A 494 -0.33 14.46 -49.37
CA GLN A 494 1.05 14.71 -48.93
C GLN A 494 1.45 13.75 -47.78
N VAL A 495 0.54 13.50 -46.84
CA VAL A 495 0.74 12.55 -45.77
C VAL A 495 0.68 11.12 -46.30
N ALA A 496 -0.34 10.83 -47.14
CA ALA A 496 -0.56 9.49 -47.68
C ALA A 496 0.64 9.00 -48.55
N ALA A 497 1.31 9.89 -49.25
CA ALA A 497 2.48 9.57 -50.05
C ALA A 497 3.65 9.07 -49.19
N GLN A 498 3.79 9.50 -47.95
CA GLN A 498 4.88 9.14 -47.03
C GLN A 498 4.74 7.74 -46.45
N GLY A 499 3.57 7.07 -46.55
CA GLY A 499 3.35 5.73 -46.02
C GLY A 499 4.28 4.68 -46.65
N HIS A 500 4.79 3.75 -45.83
CA HIS A 500 5.42 2.52 -46.35
C HIS A 500 4.35 1.60 -46.92
N HIS A 501 3.19 1.53 -46.24
CA HIS A 501 2.02 0.75 -46.66
C HIS A 501 0.79 1.68 -46.76
N HIS A 502 -0.16 1.32 -47.62
CA HIS A 502 -1.35 2.14 -47.83
C HIS A 502 -2.61 1.27 -47.94
N PHE A 503 -3.57 1.52 -47.05
CA PHE A 503 -4.92 0.94 -47.11
C PHE A 503 -5.92 1.98 -47.59
N GLN A 504 -6.84 1.57 -48.44
CA GLN A 504 -7.95 2.40 -48.89
C GLN A 504 -9.27 1.88 -48.30
N VAL A 505 -10.03 2.77 -47.69
CA VAL A 505 -11.41 2.51 -47.30
C VAL A 505 -12.35 3.03 -48.36
N SER A 506 -13.10 2.12 -48.99
CA SER A 506 -14.06 2.43 -50.05
C SER A 506 -15.49 2.08 -49.62
N LYS A 507 -16.48 2.81 -50.14
CA LYS A 507 -17.90 2.50 -49.98
C LYS A 507 -18.40 1.74 -51.17
N ALA A 508 -19.03 0.59 -50.95
CA ALA A 508 -19.78 -0.14 -51.96
C ALA A 508 -21.28 -0.09 -51.56
N VAL A 509 -22.12 0.38 -52.47
CA VAL A 509 -23.57 0.42 -52.28
C VAL A 509 -24.16 -0.78 -53.00
N ASN A 510 -24.68 -1.76 -52.25
CA ASN A 510 -25.42 -2.89 -52.80
C ASN A 510 -26.90 -2.78 -52.40
N GLY A 511 -27.75 -2.30 -53.35
CA GLY A 511 -29.17 -2.09 -53.08
C GLY A 511 -29.44 -1.01 -52.05
N SER A 512 -30.08 -1.38 -50.93
CA SER A 512 -30.40 -0.46 -49.80
C SER A 512 -29.36 -0.43 -48.71
N SER A 513 -28.26 -1.20 -48.81
CA SER A 513 -27.22 -1.26 -47.76
C SER A 513 -25.88 -0.73 -48.25
N THR A 514 -25.24 0.08 -47.41
CA THR A 514 -23.87 0.57 -47.63
C THR A 514 -22.89 -0.35 -46.91
N HIS A 515 -21.90 -0.86 -47.63
CA HIS A 515 -20.83 -1.66 -47.07
C HIS A 515 -19.50 -0.93 -47.28
N SER A 516 -18.68 -0.86 -46.24
CA SER A 516 -17.30 -0.39 -46.39
C SER A 516 -16.38 -1.59 -46.55
N ALA A 517 -15.48 -1.48 -47.52
CA ALA A 517 -14.39 -2.41 -47.76
C ALA A 517 -13.06 -1.72 -47.50
N VAL A 518 -12.12 -2.43 -46.90
CA VAL A 518 -10.74 -1.96 -46.70
C VAL A 518 -9.83 -2.86 -47.53
N SER A 519 -8.98 -2.25 -48.36
CA SER A 519 -8.05 -2.98 -49.22
C SER A 519 -6.64 -2.40 -49.14
N ARG A 520 -5.66 -3.27 -49.13
CA ARG A 520 -4.25 -2.88 -49.27
C ARG A 520 -3.98 -2.50 -50.73
N LEU A 521 -3.31 -1.36 -50.94
CA LEU A 521 -2.98 -0.86 -52.26
C LEU A 521 -1.57 -1.28 -52.68
N ASP A 522 -1.45 -1.76 -53.89
CA ASP A 522 -0.15 -1.90 -54.59
C ASP A 522 0.33 -0.54 -55.12
N ASP A 523 1.54 -0.45 -55.63
CA ASP A 523 2.13 0.81 -56.10
C ASP A 523 1.31 1.50 -57.18
N LYS A 524 0.65 0.74 -58.06
CA LYS A 524 -0.21 1.31 -59.11
C LYS A 524 -1.48 1.89 -58.52
N SER A 525 -2.15 1.16 -57.64
CA SER A 525 -3.36 1.58 -56.95
C SER A 525 -3.09 2.74 -56.00
N ARG A 526 -1.91 2.82 -55.39
CA ARG A 526 -1.47 3.98 -54.60
C ARG A 526 -1.40 5.25 -55.43
N ILE A 527 -0.84 5.17 -56.66
CA ILE A 527 -0.79 6.34 -57.56
C ILE A 527 -2.21 6.80 -57.92
N GLU A 528 -3.12 5.88 -58.24
CA GLU A 528 -4.52 6.23 -58.55
C GLU A 528 -5.23 6.84 -57.35
N GLU A 529 -5.05 6.30 -56.14
CA GLU A 529 -5.64 6.86 -54.93
C GLU A 529 -5.08 8.25 -54.59
N LEU A 530 -3.76 8.44 -54.66
CA LEU A 530 -3.13 9.75 -54.49
C LEU A 530 -3.63 10.75 -55.56
N ALA A 531 -3.79 10.32 -56.81
CA ALA A 531 -4.36 11.15 -57.85
C ALA A 531 -5.82 11.52 -57.57
N ARG A 532 -6.64 10.59 -57.05
CA ARG A 532 -8.02 10.86 -56.58
C ARG A 532 -8.03 11.89 -55.46
N MET A 533 -7.13 11.75 -54.47
CA MET A 533 -7.01 12.71 -53.35
C MET A 533 -6.55 14.10 -53.79
N LEU A 534 -5.74 14.20 -54.87
CA LEU A 534 -5.27 15.46 -55.47
C LEU A 534 -6.28 16.14 -56.40
N GLY A 535 -6.99 15.34 -57.23
CA GLY A 535 -7.68 15.87 -58.40
C GLY A 535 -9.20 16.02 -58.30
N GLY A 536 -9.86 15.59 -57.22
CA GLY A 536 -11.33 15.68 -57.10
C GLY A 536 -12.07 14.78 -58.12
N VAL A 537 -13.04 15.31 -58.84
CA VAL A 537 -14.00 14.54 -59.65
C VAL A 537 -13.37 13.93 -60.91
N GLU A 538 -12.39 14.60 -61.52
CA GLU A 538 -11.71 14.10 -62.74
C GLU A 538 -10.22 13.91 -62.51
N ILE A 539 -9.73 12.69 -62.77
CA ILE A 539 -8.31 12.35 -62.65
C ILE A 539 -7.65 12.52 -64.03
N THR A 540 -6.88 13.60 -64.18
CA THR A 540 -6.15 13.89 -65.42
C THR A 540 -4.80 13.17 -65.47
N LYS A 541 -4.14 13.21 -66.65
CA LYS A 541 -2.77 12.66 -66.80
C LYS A 541 -1.76 13.43 -65.94
N GLU A 542 -1.94 14.75 -65.81
CA GLU A 542 -1.12 15.65 -65.00
C GLU A 542 -1.27 15.34 -63.50
N THR A 543 -2.50 15.06 -63.05
CA THR A 543 -2.76 14.65 -61.68
C THR A 543 -2.06 13.33 -61.33
N ARG A 544 -2.11 12.34 -62.22
CA ARG A 544 -1.37 11.08 -62.06
C ARG A 544 0.15 11.27 -62.05
N ALA A 545 0.66 12.16 -62.93
CA ALA A 545 2.09 12.48 -62.96
C ALA A 545 2.56 13.13 -61.66
N ASN A 546 1.75 14.05 -61.09
CA ASN A 546 2.01 14.69 -59.80
C ASN A 546 1.98 13.65 -58.66
N ALA A 547 0.97 12.78 -58.61
CA ALA A 547 0.88 11.71 -57.63
C ALA A 547 2.11 10.77 -57.68
N ARG A 548 2.55 10.41 -58.90
CA ARG A 548 3.75 9.59 -59.07
C ARG A 548 5.02 10.30 -58.58
N GLN A 549 5.16 11.59 -58.87
CA GLN A 549 6.30 12.38 -58.43
C GLN A 549 6.31 12.52 -56.90
N MET A 550 5.15 12.73 -56.28
CA MET A 550 5.00 12.82 -54.84
C MET A 550 5.41 11.50 -54.14
N LEU A 551 4.93 10.37 -54.66
CA LEU A 551 5.31 9.04 -54.16
C LEU A 551 6.82 8.76 -54.31
N ALA A 552 7.41 9.11 -55.47
CA ALA A 552 8.83 8.93 -55.70
C ALA A 552 9.70 9.76 -54.75
N ARG A 553 9.31 11.02 -54.45
CA ARG A 553 10.00 11.88 -53.46
C ARG A 553 9.92 11.35 -52.05
N ALA A 554 8.84 10.70 -51.69
CA ALA A 554 8.67 10.13 -50.36
C ALA A 554 9.48 8.84 -50.15
N GLN A 555 9.87 8.17 -51.25
CA GLN A 555 10.68 6.94 -51.21
C GLN A 555 12.20 7.19 -51.35
N SER A 556 12.59 8.39 -51.75
CA SER A 556 14.00 8.83 -51.80
C SER A 556 14.47 9.35 -50.46
#